data_2471283180e2c9211af0216c8976bb97
#
_entry.id   2471283180e2c9211af0216c8976bb97
#
_cell.length_a   1.000
_cell.length_b   1.000
_cell.length_c   1.000
_cell.angle_alpha   90.00
_cell.angle_beta   90.00
_cell.angle_gamma   90.00
#
_symmetry.space_group_name_H-M   'P 1'
#
loop_
_entity.id
_entity.type
_entity.pdbx_description
1 polymer ?
#
loop_
_entity_poly.entity_id
_entity_poly.type
_entity_poly.pdbx_seq_one_letter_code
_entity_poly.pdbx_strand_id
1 'polypeptide(L)'
;VYQRQGLGAGEAREISLLLRAGALAADMYIVEERTVGASMGQENVDQGAMSVTIGLSLVLLFMLVYYRVFGFAANLALVINLTLLVAIMSSIGATLTLPGIAGIVLTVGMAVDANVLIFSRIREELKNGLSPQSAINAGFERAFTTILDANLTTLIVAVILYSIGTGPVKGFAITLSIGILTSMFTALLCTRAIVNLIYGGRNIKSLSI
;
A
#
# COMPACT_ATOMS: atom_id res chain seq x y z
N VAL A 1 -3.67 -29.66 -42.71
CA VAL A 1 -4.70 -30.32 -41.93
C VAL A 1 -4.19 -30.41 -40.49
N TYR A 2 -4.45 -29.40 -39.69
CA TYR A 2 -4.14 -29.46 -38.26
C TYR A 2 -5.23 -30.27 -37.57
N GLN A 3 -4.82 -31.36 -37.00
CA GLN A 3 -5.64 -32.32 -36.27
C GLN A 3 -6.08 -31.67 -34.94
N ARG A 4 -7.33 -31.27 -34.84
CA ARG A 4 -7.92 -30.73 -33.60
C ARG A 4 -8.22 -31.91 -32.67
N GLN A 5 -7.23 -32.33 -31.91
CA GLN A 5 -7.40 -33.29 -30.84
C GLN A 5 -7.35 -32.54 -29.51
N GLY A 6 -8.43 -32.59 -28.74
CA GLY A 6 -8.47 -32.17 -27.36
C GLY A 6 -9.28 -30.93 -27.01
N LEU A 7 -10.30 -30.55 -27.81
CA LEU A 7 -11.24 -29.52 -27.38
C LEU A 7 -12.09 -30.05 -26.20
N GLY A 8 -12.09 -29.35 -25.09
CA GLY A 8 -13.02 -29.64 -24.00
C GLY A 8 -14.48 -29.45 -24.40
N ALA A 9 -15.41 -30.14 -23.72
CA ALA A 9 -16.85 -30.07 -24.05
C ALA A 9 -17.39 -28.61 -23.97
N GLY A 10 -16.78 -27.73 -23.17
CA GLY A 10 -17.08 -26.29 -23.11
C GLY A 10 -16.67 -25.54 -24.37
N GLU A 11 -15.43 -25.74 -24.81
CA GLU A 11 -14.87 -25.10 -26.01
C GLU A 11 -15.58 -25.54 -27.29
N ALA A 12 -15.92 -26.83 -27.37
CA ALA A 12 -16.71 -27.36 -28.48
C ALA A 12 -18.12 -26.71 -28.57
N ARG A 13 -18.70 -26.39 -27.41
CA ARG A 13 -20.00 -25.70 -27.32
C ARG A 13 -19.91 -24.23 -27.73
N GLU A 14 -18.87 -23.51 -27.28
CA GLU A 14 -18.58 -22.14 -27.70
C GLU A 14 -18.32 -22.03 -29.21
N ILE A 15 -17.48 -22.89 -29.75
CA ILE A 15 -17.20 -22.92 -31.19
C ILE A 15 -18.46 -23.27 -31.99
N SER A 16 -19.32 -24.17 -31.50
CA SER A 16 -20.58 -24.49 -32.17
C SER A 16 -21.57 -23.33 -32.17
N LEU A 17 -21.59 -22.52 -31.10
CA LEU A 17 -22.39 -21.29 -31.00
C LEU A 17 -21.87 -20.21 -31.96
N LEU A 18 -20.54 -20.01 -32.04
CA LEU A 18 -19.93 -19.08 -32.97
C LEU A 18 -20.15 -19.46 -34.42
N LEU A 19 -20.06 -20.76 -34.75
CA LEU A 19 -20.37 -21.26 -36.10
C LEU A 19 -21.86 -21.15 -36.47
N ARG A 20 -22.78 -21.25 -35.49
CA ARG A 20 -24.21 -21.03 -35.67
C ARG A 20 -24.59 -19.55 -35.85
N ALA A 21 -23.84 -18.65 -35.23
CA ALA A 21 -24.03 -17.21 -35.33
C ALA A 21 -23.61 -16.62 -36.70
N GLY A 22 -23.00 -17.43 -37.58
CA GLY A 22 -22.48 -17.00 -38.87
C GLY A 22 -21.03 -16.58 -38.83
N ALA A 23 -20.39 -16.51 -39.98
CA ALA A 23 -18.99 -16.05 -40.09
C ALA A 23 -18.86 -14.63 -39.53
N LEU A 24 -17.87 -14.42 -38.69
CA LEU A 24 -17.54 -13.10 -38.20
C LEU A 24 -17.21 -12.16 -39.37
N ALA A 25 -17.80 -10.98 -39.38
CA ALA A 25 -17.67 -10.00 -40.46
C ALA A 25 -16.25 -9.33 -40.51
N ALA A 26 -15.37 -9.62 -39.52
CA ALA A 26 -14.02 -9.11 -39.45
C ALA A 26 -13.08 -10.17 -38.89
N ASP A 27 -11.80 -10.12 -39.32
CA ASP A 27 -10.76 -10.98 -38.79
C ASP A 27 -10.51 -10.63 -37.33
N MET A 28 -10.50 -11.65 -36.45
CA MET A 28 -10.18 -11.50 -35.06
C MET A 28 -8.72 -11.89 -34.85
N TYR A 29 -7.94 -10.98 -34.26
CA TYR A 29 -6.61 -11.24 -33.76
C TYR A 29 -6.65 -11.32 -32.23
N ILE A 30 -6.03 -12.36 -31.68
CA ILE A 30 -5.82 -12.43 -30.23
C ILE A 30 -4.75 -11.38 -29.92
N VAL A 31 -5.16 -10.27 -29.29
CA VAL A 31 -4.26 -9.17 -28.93
C VAL A 31 -3.46 -9.51 -27.69
N GLU A 32 -4.04 -10.26 -26.78
CA GLU A 32 -3.36 -10.70 -25.55
C GLU A 32 -4.01 -12.01 -25.06
N GLU A 33 -3.19 -13.02 -24.83
CA GLU A 33 -3.59 -14.25 -24.15
C GLU A 33 -2.71 -14.42 -22.90
N ARG A 34 -3.32 -14.40 -21.72
CA ARG A 34 -2.65 -14.65 -20.45
C ARG A 34 -3.22 -15.89 -19.79
N THR A 35 -2.50 -16.98 -19.93
CA THR A 35 -2.79 -18.20 -19.18
C THR A 35 -1.93 -18.22 -17.92
N VAL A 36 -2.50 -17.86 -16.77
CA VAL A 36 -1.81 -17.99 -15.48
C VAL A 36 -2.14 -19.34 -14.87
N GLY A 37 -1.19 -20.26 -14.89
CA GLY A 37 -1.32 -21.54 -14.20
C GLY A 37 -1.34 -21.36 -12.68
N ALA A 38 -1.98 -22.28 -11.95
CA ALA A 38 -2.04 -22.25 -10.48
C ALA A 38 -0.64 -22.20 -9.82
N SER A 39 0.34 -22.83 -10.41
CA SER A 39 1.74 -22.81 -9.96
C SER A 39 2.39 -21.41 -10.07
N MET A 40 2.18 -20.68 -11.15
CA MET A 40 2.67 -19.30 -11.30
C MET A 40 2.02 -18.34 -10.31
N GLY A 41 0.73 -18.54 -10.00
CA GLY A 41 0.04 -17.75 -8.99
C GLY A 41 0.67 -17.94 -7.60
N GLN A 42 0.96 -19.17 -7.21
CA GLN A 42 1.57 -19.49 -5.93
C GLN A 42 2.99 -18.93 -5.81
N GLU A 43 3.82 -19.10 -6.84
CA GLU A 43 5.19 -18.57 -6.87
C GLU A 43 5.22 -17.04 -6.73
N ASN A 44 4.32 -16.32 -7.41
CA ASN A 44 4.18 -14.87 -7.28
C ASN A 44 3.77 -14.44 -5.87
N VAL A 45 2.87 -15.19 -5.23
CA VAL A 45 2.46 -14.93 -3.84
C VAL A 45 3.62 -15.15 -2.88
N ASP A 46 4.38 -16.24 -3.03
CA ASP A 46 5.51 -16.57 -2.17
C ASP A 46 6.65 -15.54 -2.32
N GLN A 47 7.00 -15.16 -3.54
CA GLN A 47 7.99 -14.11 -3.79
C GLN A 47 7.53 -12.75 -3.28
N GLY A 48 6.25 -12.41 -3.45
CA GLY A 48 5.66 -11.18 -2.93
C GLY A 48 5.69 -11.14 -1.40
N ALA A 49 5.28 -12.22 -0.74
CA ALA A 49 5.31 -12.33 0.71
C ALA A 49 6.74 -12.23 1.27
N MET A 50 7.71 -12.87 0.62
CA MET A 50 9.12 -12.77 1.00
C MET A 50 9.65 -11.35 0.88
N SER A 51 9.35 -10.66 -0.22
CA SER A 51 9.76 -9.27 -0.46
C SER A 51 9.17 -8.31 0.57
N VAL A 52 7.88 -8.46 0.89
CA VAL A 52 7.21 -7.67 1.93
C VAL A 52 7.86 -7.92 3.29
N THR A 53 8.12 -9.18 3.63
CA THR A 53 8.70 -9.55 4.93
C THR A 53 10.11 -8.98 5.10
N ILE A 54 10.96 -9.10 4.09
CA ILE A 54 12.33 -8.55 4.13
C ILE A 54 12.28 -7.02 4.22
N GLY A 55 11.52 -6.36 3.33
CA GLY A 55 11.41 -4.91 3.29
C GLY A 55 10.86 -4.35 4.61
N LEU A 56 9.78 -4.96 5.13
CA LEU A 56 9.20 -4.56 6.41
C LEU A 56 10.19 -4.73 7.57
N SER A 57 10.89 -5.87 7.64
CA SER A 57 11.87 -6.13 8.70
C SER A 57 13.00 -5.10 8.71
N LEU A 58 13.53 -4.74 7.54
CA LEU A 58 14.57 -3.73 7.42
C LEU A 58 14.07 -2.35 7.86
N VAL A 59 12.86 -1.97 7.47
CA VAL A 59 12.24 -0.71 7.86
C VAL A 59 11.99 -0.64 9.36
N LEU A 60 11.41 -1.69 9.95
CA LEU A 60 11.17 -1.78 11.39
C LEU A 60 12.46 -1.64 12.19
N LEU A 61 13.51 -2.34 11.76
CA LEU A 61 14.84 -2.26 12.39
C LEU A 61 15.43 -0.86 12.28
N PHE A 62 15.41 -0.26 11.08
CA PHE A 62 15.89 1.10 10.86
C PHE A 62 15.17 2.10 11.76
N MET A 63 13.85 2.05 11.85
CA MET A 63 13.06 2.97 12.67
C MET A 63 13.39 2.81 14.16
N LEU A 64 13.55 1.59 14.67
CA LEU A 64 13.92 1.35 16.07
C LEU A 64 15.32 1.88 16.40
N VAL A 65 16.29 1.64 15.51
CA VAL A 65 17.68 2.07 15.74
C VAL A 65 17.82 3.58 15.65
N TYR A 66 17.21 4.20 14.64
CA TYR A 66 17.40 5.62 14.35
C TYR A 66 16.51 6.53 15.19
N TYR A 67 15.22 6.19 15.37
CA TYR A 67 14.23 7.01 16.10
C TYR A 67 13.89 6.49 17.50
N ARG A 68 14.46 5.37 17.92
CA ARG A 68 14.31 4.81 19.27
C ARG A 68 12.84 4.72 19.69
N VAL A 69 12.43 5.49 20.72
CA VAL A 69 11.06 5.46 21.27
C VAL A 69 10.02 5.92 20.23
N PHE A 70 10.33 6.94 19.45
CA PHE A 70 9.45 7.38 18.36
C PHE A 70 9.39 6.32 17.23
N GLY A 71 10.51 5.63 16.99
CA GLY A 71 10.54 4.49 16.06
C GLY A 71 9.64 3.35 16.50
N PHE A 72 9.57 3.06 17.80
CA PHE A 72 8.61 2.08 18.34
C PHE A 72 7.17 2.51 18.06
N ALA A 73 6.83 3.78 18.30
CA ALA A 73 5.49 4.31 18.01
C ALA A 73 5.14 4.20 16.51
N ALA A 74 6.09 4.53 15.63
CA ALA A 74 5.92 4.40 14.18
C ALA A 74 5.75 2.95 13.75
N ASN A 75 6.52 2.03 14.31
CA ASN A 75 6.40 0.61 14.00
C ASN A 75 5.03 0.03 14.41
N LEU A 76 4.53 0.43 15.57
CA LEU A 76 3.19 0.04 16.00
C LEU A 76 2.12 0.60 15.06
N ALA A 77 2.23 1.89 14.67
CA ALA A 77 1.34 2.50 13.70
C ALA A 77 1.42 1.83 12.32
N LEU A 78 2.60 1.39 11.89
CA LEU A 78 2.79 0.66 10.64
C LEU A 78 2.09 -0.71 10.66
N VAL A 79 2.18 -1.45 11.78
CA VAL A 79 1.45 -2.72 11.95
C VAL A 79 -0.06 -2.49 11.88
N ILE A 80 -0.56 -1.43 12.56
CA ILE A 80 -1.97 -1.03 12.49
C ILE A 80 -2.35 -0.69 11.04
N ASN A 81 -1.51 0.06 10.32
CA ASN A 81 -1.74 0.42 8.93
C ASN A 81 -1.90 -0.82 8.03
N LEU A 82 -0.97 -1.77 8.10
CA LEU A 82 -1.05 -3.01 7.33
C LEU A 82 -2.30 -3.82 7.67
N THR A 83 -2.64 -3.89 8.94
CA THR A 83 -3.86 -4.58 9.39
C THR A 83 -5.11 -3.92 8.82
N LEU A 84 -5.19 -2.60 8.86
CA LEU A 84 -6.31 -1.83 8.29
C LEU A 84 -6.39 -2.00 6.76
N LEU A 85 -5.25 -1.93 6.08
CA LEU A 85 -5.19 -2.12 4.63
C LEU A 85 -5.74 -3.49 4.24
N VAL A 86 -5.25 -4.56 4.87
CA VAL A 86 -5.72 -5.93 4.60
C VAL A 86 -7.19 -6.10 4.97
N ALA A 87 -7.63 -5.54 6.10
CA ALA A 87 -9.02 -5.61 6.52
C ALA A 87 -9.98 -4.93 5.53
N ILE A 88 -9.61 -3.73 5.05
CA ILE A 88 -10.43 -2.99 4.07
C ILE A 88 -10.43 -3.73 2.73
N MET A 89 -9.28 -4.17 2.23
CA MET A 89 -9.20 -4.95 0.98
C MET A 89 -10.04 -6.22 1.06
N SER A 90 -9.99 -6.94 2.18
CA SER A 90 -10.80 -8.13 2.41
C SER A 90 -12.30 -7.81 2.46
N SER A 91 -12.68 -6.71 3.10
CA SER A 91 -14.08 -6.29 3.23
C SER A 91 -14.74 -5.95 1.89
N ILE A 92 -13.99 -5.32 0.98
CA ILE A 92 -14.49 -4.99 -0.36
C ILE A 92 -14.34 -6.14 -1.38
N GLY A 93 -13.79 -7.29 -0.96
CA GLY A 93 -13.54 -8.43 -1.84
C GLY A 93 -12.52 -8.14 -2.96
N ALA A 94 -11.56 -7.24 -2.71
CA ALA A 94 -10.55 -6.88 -3.70
C ALA A 94 -9.59 -8.06 -3.96
N THR A 95 -9.40 -8.39 -5.24
CA THR A 95 -8.44 -9.43 -5.63
C THR A 95 -7.01 -8.93 -5.53
N LEU A 96 -6.15 -9.67 -4.83
CA LEU A 96 -4.74 -9.36 -4.72
C LEU A 96 -4.03 -9.77 -6.01
N THR A 97 -3.62 -8.79 -6.80
CA THR A 97 -2.83 -8.99 -8.02
C THR A 97 -1.35 -8.77 -7.73
N LEU A 98 -0.44 -9.27 -8.60
CA LEU A 98 1.00 -9.03 -8.43
C LEU A 98 1.34 -7.53 -8.35
N PRO A 99 0.85 -6.64 -9.23
CA PRO A 99 0.98 -5.20 -9.03
C PRO A 99 0.31 -4.68 -7.75
N GLY A 100 -0.78 -5.32 -7.28
CA GLY A 100 -1.39 -4.99 -6.00
C GLY A 100 -0.46 -5.26 -4.81
N ILE A 101 0.29 -6.36 -4.82
CA ILE A 101 1.35 -6.64 -3.83
C ILE A 101 2.43 -5.56 -3.88
N ALA A 102 2.88 -5.17 -5.08
CA ALA A 102 3.82 -4.06 -5.24
C ALA A 102 3.27 -2.74 -4.67
N GLY A 103 1.95 -2.50 -4.81
CA GLY A 103 1.24 -1.39 -4.16
C GLY A 103 1.32 -1.44 -2.64
N ILE A 104 1.19 -2.62 -2.01
CA ILE A 104 1.37 -2.79 -0.56
C ILE A 104 2.79 -2.38 -0.14
N VAL A 105 3.81 -2.88 -0.83
CA VAL A 105 5.21 -2.54 -0.53
C VAL A 105 5.45 -1.04 -0.64
N LEU A 106 4.92 -0.43 -1.68
CA LEU A 106 5.02 1.02 -1.90
C LEU A 106 4.34 1.81 -0.77
N THR A 107 3.14 1.41 -0.37
CA THR A 107 2.40 2.10 0.71
C THR A 107 3.07 1.95 2.08
N VAL A 108 3.76 0.84 2.34
CA VAL A 108 4.62 0.68 3.53
C VAL A 108 5.72 1.76 3.56
N GLY A 109 6.41 1.97 2.43
CA GLY A 109 7.41 3.03 2.31
C GLY A 109 6.82 4.41 2.59
N MET A 110 5.70 4.76 1.97
CA MET A 110 5.02 6.05 2.18
C MET A 110 4.53 6.25 3.62
N ALA A 111 4.05 5.18 4.27
CA ALA A 111 3.62 5.24 5.66
C ALA A 111 4.78 5.56 6.62
N VAL A 112 5.96 4.98 6.34
CA VAL A 112 7.19 5.27 7.09
C VAL A 112 7.66 6.69 6.83
N ASP A 113 7.66 7.14 5.58
CA ASP A 113 8.05 8.50 5.21
C ASP A 113 7.22 9.57 5.93
N ALA A 114 5.93 9.38 6.08
CA ALA A 114 5.08 10.28 6.85
C ALA A 114 5.54 10.40 8.31
N ASN A 115 5.87 9.28 8.96
CA ASN A 115 6.39 9.28 10.32
C ASN A 115 7.79 9.91 10.41
N VAL A 116 8.68 9.61 9.47
CA VAL A 116 10.02 10.23 9.37
C VAL A 116 9.90 11.73 9.25
N LEU A 117 8.99 12.23 8.42
CA LEU A 117 8.76 13.67 8.23
C LEU A 117 8.28 14.32 9.53
N ILE A 118 7.30 13.71 10.22
CA ILE A 118 6.82 14.19 11.53
C ILE A 118 7.98 14.27 12.53
N PHE A 119 8.76 13.20 12.66
CA PHE A 119 9.85 13.14 13.63
C PHE A 119 10.99 14.11 13.31
N SER A 120 11.27 14.33 12.02
CA SER A 120 12.23 15.33 11.57
C SER A 120 11.78 16.74 11.94
N ARG A 121 10.48 17.05 11.79
CA ARG A 121 9.91 18.33 12.20
C ARG A 121 9.95 18.50 13.73
N ILE A 122 9.62 17.47 14.51
CA ILE A 122 9.74 17.52 15.97
C ILE A 122 11.18 17.81 16.38
N ARG A 123 12.17 17.15 15.73
CA ARG A 123 13.59 17.37 15.99
C ARG A 123 14.04 18.79 15.64
N GLU A 124 13.52 19.36 14.57
CA GLU A 124 13.76 20.75 14.17
C GLU A 124 13.20 21.74 15.20
N GLU A 125 11.97 21.54 15.69
CA GLU A 125 11.35 22.39 16.70
C GLU A 125 12.07 22.33 18.05
N LEU A 126 12.61 21.16 18.42
CA LEU A 126 13.46 21.03 19.58
C LEU A 126 14.75 21.84 19.46
N LYS A 127 15.38 21.85 18.27
CA LYS A 127 16.58 22.66 18.01
C LYS A 127 16.27 24.15 18.04
N ASN A 128 15.06 24.56 17.70
CA ASN A 128 14.59 25.93 17.79
C ASN A 128 14.26 26.37 19.24
N GLY A 129 14.45 25.48 20.21
CA GLY A 129 14.31 25.80 21.65
C GLY A 129 12.90 25.60 22.20
N LEU A 130 11.98 24.98 21.47
CA LEU A 130 10.66 24.65 22.00
C LEU A 130 10.73 23.57 23.07
N SER A 131 9.83 23.66 24.05
CA SER A 131 9.68 22.59 25.04
C SER A 131 9.33 21.27 24.38
N PRO A 132 9.70 20.10 24.96
CA PRO A 132 9.41 18.79 24.38
C PRO A 132 7.96 18.59 23.93
N GLN A 133 7.01 19.00 24.78
CA GLN A 133 5.59 18.85 24.48
C GLN A 133 5.12 19.80 23.36
N SER A 134 5.61 21.04 23.36
CA SER A 134 5.33 22.01 22.29
C SER A 134 5.94 21.58 20.96
N ALA A 135 7.15 21.03 20.98
CA ALA A 135 7.82 20.52 19.80
C ALA A 135 7.07 19.34 19.16
N ILE A 136 6.51 18.42 19.98
CA ILE A 136 5.66 17.34 19.48
C ILE A 136 4.45 17.91 18.74
N ASN A 137 3.70 18.81 19.39
CA ASN A 137 2.50 19.38 18.78
C ASN A 137 2.81 20.16 17.50
N ALA A 138 3.79 21.05 17.53
CA ALA A 138 4.23 21.84 16.38
C ALA A 138 4.74 20.96 15.24
N GLY A 139 5.47 19.88 15.54
CA GLY A 139 5.98 18.94 14.56
C GLY A 139 4.85 18.22 13.80
N PHE A 140 3.82 17.74 14.51
CA PHE A 140 2.64 17.14 13.88
C PHE A 140 1.85 18.15 13.03
N GLU A 141 1.64 19.37 13.51
CA GLU A 141 0.91 20.41 12.76
C GLU A 141 1.63 20.83 11.49
N ARG A 142 2.94 21.05 11.56
CA ARG A 142 3.72 21.46 10.38
C ARG A 142 3.89 20.33 9.37
N ALA A 143 4.03 19.09 9.84
CA ALA A 143 4.12 17.94 8.93
C ALA A 143 2.79 17.65 8.24
N PHE A 144 1.66 17.96 8.86
CA PHE A 144 0.32 17.63 8.35
C PHE A 144 0.10 18.13 6.92
N THR A 145 0.37 19.40 6.64
CA THR A 145 0.16 19.98 5.31
C THR A 145 1.02 19.30 4.26
N THR A 146 2.30 19.09 4.55
CA THR A 146 3.23 18.44 3.63
C THR A 146 2.83 16.99 3.33
N ILE A 147 2.40 16.24 4.36
CA ILE A 147 1.92 14.87 4.20
C ILE A 147 0.63 14.84 3.39
N LEU A 148 -0.30 15.76 3.66
CA LEU A 148 -1.55 15.85 2.93
C LEU A 148 -1.30 16.13 1.45
N ASP A 149 -0.48 17.12 1.13
CA ASP A 149 -0.18 17.52 -0.26
C ASP A 149 0.48 16.38 -1.05
N ALA A 150 1.48 15.72 -0.46
CA ALA A 150 2.18 14.60 -1.09
C ALA A 150 1.25 13.40 -1.34
N ASN A 151 0.40 13.07 -0.37
CA ASN A 151 -0.53 11.96 -0.50
C ASN A 151 -1.71 12.28 -1.41
N LEU A 152 -2.19 13.53 -1.44
CA LEU A 152 -3.27 13.94 -2.33
C LEU A 152 -2.87 13.82 -3.80
N THR A 153 -1.66 14.25 -4.16
CA THR A 153 -1.15 14.10 -5.53
C THR A 153 -1.08 12.64 -5.96
N THR A 154 -0.58 11.77 -5.08
CA THR A 154 -0.50 10.33 -5.36
C THR A 154 -1.89 9.68 -5.41
N LEU A 155 -2.82 10.13 -4.58
CA LEU A 155 -4.21 9.65 -4.59
C LEU A 155 -4.92 10.01 -5.92
N ILE A 156 -4.70 11.22 -6.44
CA ILE A 156 -5.23 11.63 -7.75
C ILE A 156 -4.72 10.69 -8.85
N VAL A 157 -3.42 10.38 -8.85
CA VAL A 157 -2.85 9.43 -9.81
C VAL A 157 -3.48 8.04 -9.65
N ALA A 158 -3.65 7.56 -8.42
CA ALA A 158 -4.29 6.27 -8.17
C ALA A 158 -5.74 6.21 -8.67
N VAL A 159 -6.52 7.29 -8.49
CA VAL A 159 -7.89 7.39 -9.02
C VAL A 159 -7.90 7.39 -10.55
N ILE A 160 -6.98 8.08 -11.20
CA ILE A 160 -6.84 8.06 -12.66
C ILE A 160 -6.49 6.64 -13.14
N LEU A 161 -5.52 5.98 -12.49
CA LEU A 161 -5.16 4.60 -12.80
C LEU A 161 -6.33 3.62 -12.61
N TYR A 162 -7.16 3.83 -11.61
CA TYR A 162 -8.37 3.04 -11.40
C TYR A 162 -9.39 3.24 -12.52
N SER A 163 -9.54 4.48 -13.01
CA SER A 163 -10.54 4.83 -14.04
C SER A 163 -10.14 4.34 -15.44
N ILE A 164 -8.85 4.43 -15.78
CA ILE A 164 -8.34 4.08 -17.12
C ILE A 164 -7.78 2.65 -17.14
N GLY A 165 -7.30 2.15 -15.99
CA GLY A 165 -6.61 0.87 -15.87
C GLY A 165 -7.54 -0.32 -16.10
N THR A 166 -6.96 -1.41 -16.60
CA THR A 166 -7.63 -2.71 -16.77
C THR A 166 -6.91 -3.78 -15.96
N GLY A 167 -7.62 -4.84 -15.57
CA GLY A 167 -7.06 -6.02 -14.93
C GLY A 167 -6.10 -5.71 -13.78
N PRO A 168 -4.82 -6.12 -13.90
CA PRO A 168 -3.81 -5.97 -12.83
C PRO A 168 -3.54 -4.53 -12.40
N VAL A 169 -3.60 -3.56 -13.35
CA VAL A 169 -3.39 -2.13 -13.06
C VAL A 169 -4.47 -1.58 -12.14
N LYS A 170 -5.70 -2.04 -12.34
CA LYS A 170 -6.83 -1.66 -11.48
C LYS A 170 -6.65 -2.18 -10.05
N GLY A 171 -6.13 -3.41 -9.89
CA GLY A 171 -5.78 -3.97 -8.59
C GLY A 171 -4.71 -3.14 -7.87
N PHE A 172 -3.65 -2.73 -8.58
CA PHE A 172 -2.64 -1.81 -8.04
C PHE A 172 -3.25 -0.48 -7.58
N ALA A 173 -4.10 0.13 -8.40
CA ALA A 173 -4.73 1.41 -8.10
C ALA A 173 -5.62 1.35 -6.85
N ILE A 174 -6.38 0.26 -6.66
CA ILE A 174 -7.19 0.03 -5.47
C ILE A 174 -6.31 -0.07 -4.23
N THR A 175 -5.28 -0.94 -4.29
CA THR A 175 -4.35 -1.14 -3.16
C THR A 175 -3.65 0.16 -2.77
N LEU A 176 -3.18 0.92 -3.77
CA LEU A 176 -2.51 2.20 -3.57
C LEU A 176 -3.46 3.23 -2.93
N SER A 177 -4.69 3.36 -3.42
CA SER A 177 -5.68 4.29 -2.87
C SER A 177 -6.01 3.99 -1.41
N ILE A 178 -6.30 2.72 -1.09
CA ILE A 178 -6.57 2.29 0.28
C ILE A 178 -5.35 2.52 1.17
N GLY A 179 -4.16 2.15 0.69
CA GLY A 179 -2.91 2.29 1.42
C GLY A 179 -2.57 3.75 1.75
N ILE A 180 -2.82 4.69 0.83
CA ILE A 180 -2.65 6.12 1.08
C ILE A 180 -3.60 6.58 2.20
N LEU A 181 -4.88 6.24 2.12
CA LEU A 181 -5.87 6.66 3.12
C LEU A 181 -5.55 6.08 4.51
N THR A 182 -5.21 4.79 4.58
CA THR A 182 -4.85 4.14 5.84
C THR A 182 -3.54 4.65 6.41
N SER A 183 -2.53 4.94 5.58
CA SER A 183 -1.25 5.49 6.02
C SER A 183 -1.38 6.91 6.57
N MET A 184 -2.17 7.77 5.94
CA MET A 184 -2.47 9.09 6.47
C MET A 184 -3.18 9.02 7.82
N PHE A 185 -4.19 8.15 7.93
CA PHE A 185 -4.90 7.93 9.19
C PHE A 185 -3.95 7.47 10.30
N THR A 186 -3.13 6.48 10.03
CA THR A 186 -2.23 5.91 11.04
C THR A 186 -1.07 6.82 11.41
N ALA A 187 -0.49 7.53 10.45
CA ALA A 187 0.59 8.46 10.73
C ALA A 187 0.11 9.69 11.52
N LEU A 188 -1.02 10.27 11.15
CA LEU A 188 -1.50 11.51 11.77
C LEU A 188 -2.26 11.29 13.08
N LEU A 189 -3.03 10.22 13.18
CA LEU A 189 -3.88 9.95 14.34
C LEU A 189 -3.29 8.88 15.26
N CYS A 190 -2.96 7.69 14.72
CA CYS A 190 -2.48 6.60 15.57
C CYS A 190 -1.09 6.90 16.13
N THR A 191 -0.14 7.37 15.31
CA THR A 191 1.20 7.73 15.80
C THR A 191 1.12 8.87 16.81
N ARG A 192 0.31 9.90 16.57
CA ARG A 192 0.10 11.00 17.52
C ARG A 192 -0.49 10.51 18.83
N ALA A 193 -1.49 9.62 18.78
CA ALA A 193 -2.10 9.04 19.98
C ALA A 193 -1.08 8.21 20.77
N ILE A 194 -0.28 7.37 20.13
CA ILE A 194 0.76 6.55 20.77
C ILE A 194 1.84 7.44 21.40
N VAL A 195 2.34 8.45 20.67
CA VAL A 195 3.33 9.40 21.18
C VAL A 195 2.78 10.17 22.38
N ASN A 196 1.53 10.61 22.32
CA ASN A 196 0.87 11.29 23.45
C ASN A 196 0.65 10.35 24.63
N LEU A 197 0.37 9.06 24.41
CA LEU A 197 0.25 8.07 25.49
C LEU A 197 1.60 7.86 26.21
N ILE A 198 2.71 7.86 25.46
CA ILE A 198 4.06 7.65 26.03
C ILE A 198 4.57 8.90 26.74
N TYR A 199 4.35 10.07 26.14
CA TYR A 199 4.94 11.34 26.56
C TYR A 199 3.92 12.32 27.18
N GLY A 200 2.62 12.10 27.02
CA GLY A 200 1.57 12.98 27.54
C GLY A 200 1.53 12.96 29.07
N GLY A 201 1.38 14.13 29.67
CA GLY A 201 1.25 14.30 31.12
C GLY A 201 2.52 14.09 31.95
N ARG A 202 3.68 13.88 31.33
CA ARG A 202 4.98 13.76 32.00
C ARG A 202 5.82 15.01 31.82
N ASN A 203 6.44 15.49 32.91
CA ASN A 203 7.47 16.56 32.84
C ASN A 203 8.75 15.98 32.23
N ILE A 204 8.83 15.97 30.91
CA ILE A 204 9.94 15.37 30.17
C ILE A 204 11.00 16.45 29.97
N LYS A 205 12.23 16.18 30.43
CA LYS A 205 13.37 17.08 30.24
C LYS A 205 14.06 16.91 28.89
N SER A 206 13.94 15.75 28.26
CA SER A 206 14.51 15.46 26.94
C SER A 206 13.70 14.40 26.21
N LEU A 207 13.59 14.51 24.88
CA LEU A 207 12.97 13.48 24.00
C LEU A 207 14.08 12.55 23.48
N SER A 208 13.76 11.25 23.43
CA SER A 208 14.61 10.24 22.80
C SER A 208 14.17 10.05 21.34
N ILE A 209 14.62 10.95 20.46
CA ILE A 209 14.28 11.00 19.04
C ILE A 209 15.53 11.17 18.18
#